data_824c3c094e3d73c743df1933587ff74c
#
_entry.id   824c3c094e3d73c743df1933587ff74c
#
_cell.length_a   1.000
_cell.length_b   1.000
_cell.length_c   1.000
_cell.angle_alpha   90.00
_cell.angle_beta   90.00
_cell.angle_gamma   90.00
#
_symmetry.space_group_name_H-M   'P 1'
#
loop_
_entity.id
_entity.type
_entity.pdbx_description
1 polymer ?
#
loop_
_entity_poly.entity_id
_entity_poly.type
_entity_poly.pdbx_seq_one_letter_code
_entity_poly.pdbx_strand_id
1 'polypeptide(L)'
;MSKGEKKRRRALDAYSTLQRAAFMASAHVEQAVHPFGLSASQFGVLETLQSRGPVHQQELAEALGRSKAQMTAIIDALEARGWARRERHATDRRFISVYLTDNGREVLVSTTPARSDAIVAIMRDLSGEQRARLARLCRRLLRVLDPDQPNEPDDDVAGDAQDDGTDEHDDGTDDEPEEPAVATTLPSPT
;
A
#
# COMPACT_ATOMS: atom_id res chain seq x y z
N MET A 1 -31.64 10.17 26.61
CA MET A 1 -31.22 9.43 25.43
C MET A 1 -31.17 7.94 25.76
N SER A 2 -31.95 7.14 25.04
CA SER A 2 -32.07 5.70 25.30
C SER A 2 -30.78 4.96 24.94
N LYS A 3 -30.59 3.73 25.45
CA LYS A 3 -29.43 2.86 25.09
C LYS A 3 -29.38 2.59 23.58
N GLY A 4 -30.55 2.47 22.95
CA GLY A 4 -30.69 2.27 21.49
C GLY A 4 -30.24 3.49 20.67
N GLU A 5 -30.62 4.69 21.09
CA GLU A 5 -30.22 5.95 20.45
C GLU A 5 -28.72 6.18 20.53
N LYS A 6 -28.09 5.86 21.67
CA LYS A 6 -26.61 5.93 21.81
C LYS A 6 -25.90 4.98 20.85
N LYS A 7 -26.40 3.72 20.72
CA LYS A 7 -25.84 2.72 19.81
C LYS A 7 -25.93 3.18 18.34
N ARG A 8 -27.12 3.67 17.94
CA ARG A 8 -27.36 4.19 16.60
C ARG A 8 -26.44 5.37 16.27
N ARG A 9 -26.30 6.35 17.16
CA ARG A 9 -25.44 7.50 16.98
C ARG A 9 -23.97 7.09 16.79
N ARG A 10 -23.47 6.16 17.63
CA ARG A 10 -22.10 5.64 17.50
C ARG A 10 -21.85 4.93 16.17
N ALA A 11 -22.83 4.18 15.66
CA ALA A 11 -22.71 3.52 14.37
C ALA A 11 -22.64 4.53 13.21
N LEU A 12 -23.49 5.58 13.24
CA LEU A 12 -23.48 6.64 12.24
C LEU A 12 -22.18 7.45 12.28
N ASP A 13 -21.67 7.75 13.47
CA ASP A 13 -20.40 8.46 13.64
C ASP A 13 -19.21 7.64 13.12
N ALA A 14 -19.16 6.34 13.47
CA ALA A 14 -18.14 5.43 12.96
C ALA A 14 -18.16 5.32 11.43
N TYR A 15 -19.35 5.21 10.83
CA TYR A 15 -19.50 5.18 9.37
C TYR A 15 -19.01 6.46 8.70
N SER A 16 -19.42 7.63 9.20
CA SER A 16 -19.02 8.94 8.66
C SER A 16 -17.50 9.12 8.76
N THR A 17 -16.91 8.71 9.88
CA THR A 17 -15.48 8.79 10.11
C THR A 17 -14.71 7.86 9.15
N LEU A 18 -15.15 6.61 8.99
CA LEU A 18 -14.59 5.65 8.04
C LEU A 18 -14.65 6.18 6.61
N GLN A 19 -15.82 6.68 6.18
CA GLN A 19 -16.00 7.21 4.83
C GLN A 19 -15.06 8.37 4.56
N ARG A 20 -14.95 9.32 5.50
CA ARG A 20 -14.05 10.47 5.38
C ARG A 20 -12.58 10.04 5.36
N ALA A 21 -12.17 9.13 6.23
CA ALA A 21 -10.80 8.63 6.28
C ALA A 21 -10.42 7.92 4.98
N ALA A 22 -11.29 7.04 4.47
CA ALA A 22 -11.07 6.33 3.21
C ALA A 22 -10.96 7.29 2.03
N PHE A 23 -11.82 8.31 1.96
CA PHE A 23 -11.76 9.34 0.92
C PHE A 23 -10.44 10.13 0.95
N MET A 24 -10.03 10.60 2.14
CA MET A 24 -8.80 11.38 2.30
C MET A 24 -7.55 10.53 2.01
N ALA A 25 -7.52 9.28 2.48
CA ALA A 25 -6.42 8.36 2.19
C ALA A 25 -6.30 8.07 0.69
N SER A 26 -7.44 7.82 0.01
CA SER A 26 -7.45 7.61 -1.44
C SER A 26 -6.95 8.82 -2.21
N ALA A 27 -7.37 10.04 -1.81
CA ALA A 27 -6.90 11.28 -2.43
C ALA A 27 -5.39 11.50 -2.25
N HIS A 28 -4.84 11.13 -1.10
CA HIS A 28 -3.41 11.24 -0.83
C HIS A 28 -2.58 10.27 -1.69
N VAL A 29 -3.03 9.02 -1.81
CA VAL A 29 -2.40 8.03 -2.70
C VAL A 29 -2.52 8.45 -4.17
N GLU A 30 -3.67 9.00 -4.59
CA GLU A 30 -3.86 9.53 -5.94
C GLU A 30 -2.82 10.61 -6.27
N GLN A 31 -2.57 11.55 -5.35
CA GLN A 31 -1.54 12.59 -5.53
C GLN A 31 -0.14 12.02 -5.70
N ALA A 32 0.18 10.92 -5.03
CA ALA A 32 1.50 10.30 -5.12
C ALA A 32 1.73 9.59 -6.47
N VAL A 33 0.70 8.97 -7.04
CA VAL A 33 0.82 8.23 -8.31
C VAL A 33 0.57 9.11 -9.55
N HIS A 34 -0.09 10.26 -9.39
CA HIS A 34 -0.45 11.17 -10.48
C HIS A 34 0.77 11.66 -11.31
N PRO A 35 1.94 12.00 -10.72
CA PRO A 35 3.13 12.41 -11.48
C PRO A 35 3.63 11.36 -12.48
N PHE A 36 3.32 10.09 -12.25
CA PHE A 36 3.64 8.99 -13.15
C PHE A 36 2.57 8.77 -14.24
N GLY A 37 1.57 9.63 -14.26
CA GLY A 37 0.45 9.56 -15.21
C GLY A 37 -0.59 8.49 -14.86
N LEU A 38 -0.55 7.91 -13.67
CA LEU A 38 -1.49 6.90 -13.20
C LEU A 38 -2.54 7.52 -12.26
N SER A 39 -3.76 6.98 -12.31
CA SER A 39 -4.70 7.10 -11.21
C SER A 39 -4.50 5.93 -10.23
N ALA A 40 -4.94 6.09 -8.98
CA ALA A 40 -4.90 5.00 -7.99
C ALA A 40 -5.66 3.75 -8.48
N SER A 41 -6.76 3.93 -9.21
CA SER A 41 -7.51 2.82 -9.80
C SER A 41 -6.76 2.12 -10.94
N GLN A 42 -6.06 2.87 -11.79
CA GLN A 42 -5.21 2.31 -12.84
C GLN A 42 -4.03 1.55 -12.24
N PHE A 43 -3.38 2.12 -11.22
CA PHE A 43 -2.34 1.43 -10.47
C PHE A 43 -2.84 0.10 -9.90
N GLY A 44 -4.00 0.08 -9.25
CA GLY A 44 -4.59 -1.13 -8.68
C GLY A 44 -4.86 -2.23 -9.73
N VAL A 45 -5.27 -1.87 -10.95
CA VAL A 45 -5.41 -2.83 -12.06
C VAL A 45 -4.06 -3.42 -12.45
N LEU A 46 -3.03 -2.58 -12.67
CA LEU A 46 -1.69 -3.06 -13.03
C LEU A 46 -1.08 -3.95 -11.92
N GLU A 47 -1.25 -3.57 -10.65
CA GLU A 47 -0.80 -4.34 -9.48
C GLU A 47 -1.48 -5.72 -9.41
N THR A 48 -2.80 -5.77 -9.65
CA THR A 48 -3.55 -7.02 -9.71
C THR A 48 -3.09 -7.92 -10.84
N LEU A 49 -2.86 -7.36 -12.03
CA LEU A 49 -2.32 -8.10 -13.17
C LEU A 49 -0.89 -8.60 -12.94
N GLN A 50 -0.08 -7.84 -12.21
CA GLN A 50 1.29 -8.24 -11.84
C GLN A 50 1.28 -9.43 -10.87
N SER A 51 0.38 -9.43 -9.89
CA SER A 51 0.33 -10.45 -8.84
C SER A 51 -0.39 -11.73 -9.25
N ARG A 52 -1.47 -11.62 -10.02
CA ARG A 52 -2.32 -12.77 -10.40
C ARG A 52 -2.08 -13.27 -11.83
N GLY A 53 -1.33 -12.52 -12.65
CA GLY A 53 -1.23 -12.77 -14.08
C GLY A 53 -2.47 -12.28 -14.84
N PRO A 54 -2.76 -12.82 -16.03
CA PRO A 54 -3.93 -12.45 -16.81
C PRO A 54 -5.23 -12.75 -16.05
N VAL A 55 -6.13 -11.77 -15.98
CA VAL A 55 -7.41 -11.86 -15.23
C VAL A 55 -8.55 -11.44 -16.14
N HIS A 56 -9.72 -12.07 -15.97
CA HIS A 56 -10.92 -11.64 -16.67
C HIS A 56 -11.36 -10.24 -16.23
N GLN A 57 -11.82 -9.44 -17.18
CA GLN A 57 -12.23 -8.05 -16.92
C GLN A 57 -13.32 -7.97 -15.83
N GLN A 58 -14.20 -8.95 -15.75
CA GLN A 58 -15.24 -9.00 -14.72
C GLN A 58 -14.64 -9.27 -13.34
N GLU A 59 -13.70 -10.20 -13.22
CA GLU A 59 -12.99 -10.51 -11.97
C GLU A 59 -12.18 -9.31 -11.47
N LEU A 60 -11.57 -8.54 -12.39
CA LEU A 60 -10.91 -7.27 -12.03
C LEU A 60 -11.90 -6.26 -11.45
N ALA A 61 -13.10 -6.16 -12.03
CA ALA A 61 -14.13 -5.26 -11.53
C ALA A 61 -14.58 -5.65 -10.12
N GLU A 62 -14.81 -6.93 -9.88
CA GLU A 62 -15.18 -7.49 -8.57
C GLU A 62 -14.07 -7.31 -7.55
N ALA A 63 -12.83 -7.71 -7.87
CA ALA A 63 -11.68 -7.60 -6.97
C ALA A 63 -11.37 -6.16 -6.52
N LEU A 64 -11.63 -5.17 -7.40
CA LEU A 64 -11.37 -3.76 -7.13
C LEU A 64 -12.63 -2.97 -6.71
N GLY A 65 -13.78 -3.65 -6.51
CA GLY A 65 -15.03 -3.03 -6.10
C GLY A 65 -15.52 -1.97 -7.10
N ARG A 66 -15.35 -2.22 -8.42
CA ARG A 66 -15.71 -1.29 -9.49
C ARG A 66 -16.86 -1.82 -10.31
N SER A 67 -17.71 -0.93 -10.83
CA SER A 67 -18.71 -1.33 -11.80
C SER A 67 -18.07 -1.76 -13.12
N LYS A 68 -18.76 -2.59 -13.89
CA LYS A 68 -18.31 -3.04 -15.23
C LYS A 68 -17.97 -1.85 -16.15
N ALA A 69 -18.77 -0.80 -16.11
CA ALA A 69 -18.53 0.41 -16.92
C ALA A 69 -17.26 1.16 -16.50
N GLN A 70 -17.04 1.32 -15.18
CA GLN A 70 -15.81 1.94 -14.65
C GLN A 70 -14.58 1.11 -15.03
N MET A 71 -14.63 -0.21 -14.86
CA MET A 71 -13.54 -1.10 -15.22
C MET A 71 -13.21 -1.02 -16.71
N THR A 72 -14.24 -0.99 -17.58
CA THR A 72 -14.04 -0.79 -19.01
C THR A 72 -13.27 0.49 -19.31
N ALA A 73 -13.69 1.63 -18.74
CA ALA A 73 -13.02 2.90 -18.95
C ALA A 73 -11.57 2.91 -18.42
N ILE A 74 -11.31 2.26 -17.27
CA ILE A 74 -9.95 2.14 -16.71
C ILE A 74 -9.05 1.34 -17.66
N ILE A 75 -9.52 0.20 -18.15
CA ILE A 75 -8.74 -0.67 -19.04
C ILE A 75 -8.53 0.01 -20.40
N ASP A 76 -9.54 0.71 -20.96
CA ASP A 76 -9.40 1.48 -22.19
C ASP A 76 -8.29 2.52 -22.09
N ALA A 77 -8.22 3.22 -20.95
CA ALA A 77 -7.16 4.19 -20.69
C ALA A 77 -5.77 3.55 -20.55
N LEU A 78 -5.68 2.34 -19.98
CA LEU A 78 -4.44 1.58 -19.88
C LEU A 78 -3.99 1.05 -21.25
N GLU A 79 -4.92 0.57 -22.08
CA GLU A 79 -4.63 0.12 -23.45
C GLU A 79 -4.18 1.27 -24.33
N ALA A 80 -4.82 2.44 -24.24
CA ALA A 80 -4.43 3.63 -25.00
C ALA A 80 -2.97 4.07 -24.72
N ARG A 81 -2.44 3.70 -23.53
CA ARG A 81 -1.05 3.95 -23.15
C ARG A 81 -0.12 2.77 -23.40
N GLY A 82 -0.63 1.65 -23.87
CA GLY A 82 0.14 0.44 -24.07
C GLY A 82 0.59 -0.25 -22.77
N TRP A 83 -0.08 0.01 -21.63
CA TRP A 83 0.27 -0.57 -20.33
C TRP A 83 -0.47 -1.85 -20.00
N ALA A 84 -1.61 -2.05 -20.63
CA ALA A 84 -2.35 -3.30 -20.62
C ALA A 84 -2.83 -3.62 -22.03
N ARG A 85 -3.29 -4.85 -22.27
CA ARG A 85 -3.92 -5.28 -23.50
C ARG A 85 -5.03 -6.27 -23.22
N ARG A 86 -6.08 -6.23 -24.01
CA ARG A 86 -7.15 -7.22 -23.98
C ARG A 86 -6.90 -8.32 -25.00
N GLU A 87 -7.19 -9.54 -24.60
CA GLU A 87 -7.28 -10.68 -25.51
C GLU A 87 -8.59 -11.40 -25.32
N ARG A 88 -9.22 -11.76 -26.44
CA ARG A 88 -10.40 -12.60 -26.42
C ARG A 88 -9.98 -14.06 -26.29
N HIS A 89 -10.68 -14.81 -25.47
CA HIS A 89 -10.42 -16.23 -25.35
C HIS A 89 -10.66 -16.94 -26.68
N ALA A 90 -9.77 -17.84 -27.07
CA ALA A 90 -9.83 -18.51 -28.38
C ALA A 90 -11.09 -19.38 -28.56
N THR A 91 -11.55 -19.97 -27.46
CA THR A 91 -12.71 -20.92 -27.47
C THR A 91 -14.04 -20.26 -27.08
N ASP A 92 -14.01 -19.19 -26.27
CA ASP A 92 -15.25 -18.47 -25.92
C ASP A 92 -15.00 -16.94 -25.96
N ARG A 93 -15.47 -16.35 -27.07
CA ARG A 93 -15.31 -14.92 -27.35
C ARG A 93 -16.03 -13.98 -26.37
N ARG A 94 -16.85 -14.52 -25.46
CA ARG A 94 -17.54 -13.73 -24.42
C ARG A 94 -16.59 -13.38 -23.26
N PHE A 95 -15.50 -14.13 -23.11
CA PHE A 95 -14.50 -13.87 -22.09
C PHE A 95 -13.36 -13.04 -22.66
N ILE A 96 -13.10 -11.92 -22.00
CA ILE A 96 -12.00 -11.01 -22.31
C ILE A 96 -11.03 -11.05 -21.13
N SER A 97 -9.83 -11.53 -21.38
CA SER A 97 -8.73 -11.49 -20.41
C SER A 97 -7.89 -10.23 -20.64
N VAL A 98 -7.44 -9.62 -19.55
CA VAL A 98 -6.58 -8.45 -19.53
C VAL A 98 -5.19 -8.90 -19.15
N TYR A 99 -4.19 -8.42 -19.87
CA TYR A 99 -2.77 -8.75 -19.70
C TYR A 99 -1.98 -7.50 -19.36
N LEU A 100 -1.04 -7.62 -18.47
CA LEU A 100 -0.03 -6.60 -18.23
C LEU A 100 1.00 -6.66 -19.37
N THR A 101 1.35 -5.51 -19.94
CA THR A 101 2.46 -5.40 -20.91
C THR A 101 3.78 -5.14 -20.20
N ASP A 102 4.91 -5.22 -20.91
CA ASP A 102 6.22 -4.87 -20.36
C ASP A 102 6.28 -3.38 -20.00
N ASN A 103 5.73 -2.49 -20.83
CA ASN A 103 5.62 -1.07 -20.51
C ASN A 103 4.75 -0.83 -19.26
N GLY A 104 3.67 -1.60 -19.09
CA GLY A 104 2.84 -1.56 -17.89
C GLY A 104 3.59 -2.01 -16.64
N ARG A 105 4.47 -2.99 -16.79
CA ARG A 105 5.34 -3.48 -15.70
C ARG A 105 6.39 -2.43 -15.30
N GLU A 106 7.01 -1.78 -16.28
CA GLU A 106 7.99 -0.71 -16.03
C GLU A 106 7.36 0.48 -15.28
N VAL A 107 6.19 0.94 -15.72
CA VAL A 107 5.51 2.06 -15.04
C VAL A 107 5.04 1.66 -13.64
N LEU A 108 4.60 0.42 -13.43
CA LEU A 108 4.23 -0.08 -12.11
C LEU A 108 5.43 -0.07 -11.16
N VAL A 109 6.57 -0.61 -11.59
CA VAL A 109 7.81 -0.65 -10.80
C VAL A 109 8.27 0.76 -10.43
N SER A 110 8.26 1.70 -11.37
CA SER A 110 8.67 3.09 -11.12
C SER A 110 7.72 3.85 -10.17
N THR A 111 6.45 3.48 -10.13
CA THR A 111 5.41 4.16 -9.33
C THR A 111 5.30 3.56 -7.91
N THR A 112 5.62 2.29 -7.74
CA THR A 112 5.45 1.56 -6.48
C THR A 112 6.11 2.23 -5.28
N PRO A 113 7.36 2.76 -5.34
CA PRO A 113 7.97 3.44 -4.20
C PRO A 113 7.15 4.64 -3.72
N ALA A 114 6.77 5.54 -4.64
CA ALA A 114 6.01 6.75 -4.30
C ALA A 114 4.65 6.41 -3.66
N ARG A 115 3.96 5.38 -4.18
CA ARG A 115 2.71 4.89 -3.59
C ARG A 115 2.93 4.32 -2.20
N SER A 116 3.96 3.50 -2.01
CA SER A 116 4.28 2.89 -0.72
C SER A 116 4.61 3.94 0.33
N ASP A 117 5.43 4.92 -0.01
CA ASP A 117 5.78 6.02 0.87
C ASP A 117 4.55 6.83 1.30
N ALA A 118 3.63 7.09 0.36
CA ALA A 118 2.37 7.77 0.66
C ALA A 118 1.50 6.97 1.64
N ILE A 119 1.40 5.65 1.48
CA ILE A 119 0.65 4.78 2.38
C ILE A 119 1.31 4.74 3.77
N VAL A 120 2.63 4.58 3.83
CA VAL A 120 3.39 4.61 5.10
C VAL A 120 3.19 5.94 5.82
N ALA A 121 3.24 7.06 5.09
CA ALA A 121 3.01 8.39 5.67
C ALA A 121 1.61 8.54 6.28
N ILE A 122 0.56 8.00 5.66
CA ILE A 122 -0.80 8.01 6.21
C ILE A 122 -0.88 7.19 7.51
N MET A 123 -0.13 6.10 7.59
CA MET A 123 -0.21 5.14 8.70
C MET A 123 0.81 5.38 9.82
N ARG A 124 1.71 6.35 9.67
CA ARG A 124 2.86 6.53 10.58
C ARG A 124 2.47 6.77 12.04
N ASP A 125 1.37 7.50 12.27
CA ASP A 125 0.90 7.85 13.62
C ASP A 125 0.13 6.71 14.32
N LEU A 126 -0.05 5.56 13.64
CA LEU A 126 -0.63 4.36 14.20
C LEU A 126 0.47 3.38 14.60
N SER A 127 0.40 2.83 15.82
CA SER A 127 1.28 1.74 16.23
C SER A 127 1.02 0.48 15.40
N GLY A 128 1.94 -0.50 15.41
CA GLY A 128 1.77 -1.79 14.73
C GLY A 128 0.47 -2.50 15.14
N GLU A 129 0.17 -2.53 16.45
CA GLU A 129 -1.07 -3.09 16.98
C GLU A 129 -2.33 -2.36 16.47
N GLN A 130 -2.27 -1.02 16.42
CA GLN A 130 -3.39 -0.22 15.90
C GLN A 130 -3.63 -0.46 14.41
N ARG A 131 -2.56 -0.60 13.61
CA ARG A 131 -2.66 -0.95 12.18
C ARG A 131 -3.27 -2.34 12.00
N ALA A 132 -2.81 -3.34 12.74
CA ALA A 132 -3.36 -4.70 12.71
C ALA A 132 -4.84 -4.72 13.12
N ARG A 133 -5.20 -3.98 14.18
CA ARG A 133 -6.59 -3.85 14.64
C ARG A 133 -7.48 -3.18 13.57
N LEU A 134 -6.99 -2.12 12.93
CA LEU A 134 -7.70 -1.44 11.85
C LEU A 134 -7.95 -2.40 10.68
N ALA A 135 -6.93 -3.13 10.24
CA ALA A 135 -7.04 -4.11 9.17
C ALA A 135 -8.08 -5.21 9.50
N ARG A 136 -8.06 -5.77 10.73
CA ARG A 136 -9.07 -6.76 11.16
C ARG A 136 -10.49 -6.20 11.13
N LEU A 137 -10.69 -4.95 11.58
CA LEU A 137 -12.01 -4.32 11.57
C LEU A 137 -12.49 -4.07 10.13
N CYS A 138 -11.63 -3.62 9.25
CA CYS A 138 -11.96 -3.43 7.82
C CYS A 138 -12.30 -4.76 7.15
N ARG A 139 -11.49 -5.82 7.34
CA ARG A 139 -11.82 -7.17 6.80
C ARG A 139 -13.16 -7.68 7.30
N ARG A 140 -13.47 -7.46 8.58
CA ARG A 140 -14.79 -7.85 9.15
C ARG A 140 -15.94 -7.11 8.48
N LEU A 141 -15.79 -5.82 8.17
CA LEU A 141 -16.80 -5.05 7.44
C LEU A 141 -16.94 -5.53 6.00
N LEU A 142 -15.84 -5.82 5.32
CA LEU A 142 -15.86 -6.35 3.95
C LEU A 142 -16.62 -7.68 3.87
N ARG A 143 -16.41 -8.60 4.80
CA ARG A 143 -17.18 -9.88 4.85
C ARG A 143 -18.70 -9.67 5.01
N VAL A 144 -19.13 -8.60 5.66
CA VAL A 144 -20.57 -8.27 5.79
C VAL A 144 -21.11 -7.66 4.51
N LEU A 145 -20.30 -6.87 3.80
CA LEU A 145 -20.69 -6.14 2.59
C LEU A 145 -20.61 -7.00 1.33
N ASP A 146 -19.68 -7.96 1.31
CA ASP A 146 -19.43 -8.85 0.20
C ASP A 146 -19.11 -10.27 0.75
N PRO A 147 -20.15 -11.07 1.02
CA PRO A 147 -20.00 -12.41 1.59
C PRO A 147 -19.31 -13.42 0.65
N ASP A 148 -19.30 -13.16 -0.65
CA ASP A 148 -18.74 -14.04 -1.67
C ASP A 148 -17.24 -13.77 -1.94
N GLN A 149 -16.63 -12.77 -1.32
CA GLN A 149 -15.21 -12.54 -1.44
C GLN A 149 -14.39 -13.69 -0.83
N PRO A 150 -13.35 -14.17 -1.53
CA PRO A 150 -12.45 -15.17 -0.96
C PRO A 150 -11.83 -14.63 0.33
N ASN A 151 -11.89 -15.44 1.36
CA ASN A 151 -11.38 -15.11 2.69
C ASN A 151 -9.85 -15.01 2.58
N GLU A 152 -9.31 -13.79 2.54
CA GLU A 152 -7.88 -13.62 2.77
C GLU A 152 -7.58 -14.10 4.19
N PRO A 153 -6.59 -15.00 4.38
CA PRO A 153 -6.24 -15.48 5.70
C PRO A 153 -5.96 -14.27 6.60
N ASP A 154 -6.43 -14.34 7.84
CA ASP A 154 -5.95 -13.47 8.90
C ASP A 154 -4.49 -13.90 9.15
N ASP A 155 -3.56 -13.42 8.31
CA ASP A 155 -2.14 -13.51 8.62
C ASP A 155 -1.96 -12.68 9.89
N ASP A 156 -2.05 -13.38 11.02
CA ASP A 156 -1.52 -12.89 12.28
C ASP A 156 -0.06 -12.57 11.99
N VAL A 157 0.24 -11.28 11.92
CA VAL A 157 1.61 -10.78 11.87
C VAL A 157 2.28 -11.28 13.14
N ALA A 158 2.83 -12.50 13.03
CA ALA A 158 3.78 -13.03 13.97
C ALA A 158 5.04 -12.17 13.81
N GLY A 159 5.31 -11.34 14.83
CA GLY A 159 6.67 -10.94 15.17
C GLY A 159 7.27 -9.76 14.44
N ASP A 160 6.94 -8.54 14.87
CA ASP A 160 7.96 -7.52 15.07
C ASP A 160 8.10 -7.27 16.58
N ALA A 161 8.57 -8.31 17.27
CA ALA A 161 9.16 -8.22 18.59
C ALA A 161 10.67 -8.38 18.41
N GLN A 162 11.35 -7.31 17.99
CA GLN A 162 12.80 -7.08 18.20
C GLN A 162 13.18 -5.73 17.60
N ASP A 163 12.70 -4.65 18.21
CA ASP A 163 13.48 -3.43 18.31
C ASP A 163 13.71 -3.18 19.82
N ASP A 164 14.57 -4.01 20.38
CA ASP A 164 15.10 -3.86 21.71
C ASP A 164 16.28 -2.89 21.59
N GLY A 165 15.96 -1.61 21.60
CA GLY A 165 16.92 -0.54 21.79
C GLY A 165 17.56 -0.67 23.18
N THR A 166 18.60 -1.48 23.28
CA THR A 166 19.53 -1.41 24.41
C THR A 166 20.30 -0.10 24.32
N ASP A 167 19.81 0.89 25.03
CA ASP A 167 20.62 2.01 25.50
C ASP A 167 21.70 1.43 26.42
N GLU A 168 22.87 1.13 25.87
CA GLU A 168 24.08 0.92 26.66
C GLU A 168 24.48 2.28 27.27
N HIS A 169 24.17 2.39 28.52
CA HIS A 169 24.70 3.40 29.44
C HIS A 169 26.20 3.14 29.57
N ASP A 170 26.99 3.93 28.85
CA ASP A 170 28.44 3.99 29.05
C ASP A 170 28.70 4.80 30.35
N ASP A 171 28.97 4.02 31.41
CA ASP A 171 29.38 4.56 32.71
C ASP A 171 30.89 4.77 32.67
N GLY A 172 31.26 6.03 32.72
CA GLY A 172 32.63 6.50 32.70
C GLY A 172 33.50 5.98 33.86
N THR A 173 34.69 5.56 33.56
CA THR A 173 35.79 5.56 34.48
C THR A 173 37.03 6.18 33.85
N ASP A 174 37.38 7.31 34.43
CA ASP A 174 38.66 8.00 34.30
C ASP A 174 39.85 7.07 34.43
N ASP A 175 40.83 7.19 33.53
CA ASP A 175 42.23 7.08 33.87
C ASP A 175 43.10 7.76 32.79
N GLU A 176 43.56 8.94 33.07
CA GLU A 176 44.81 9.53 32.54
C GLU A 176 45.97 9.09 33.48
N PRO A 177 47.26 9.31 33.21
CA PRO A 177 47.96 9.80 32.00
C PRO A 177 49.24 8.97 31.66
N GLU A 178 49.88 9.23 30.53
CA GLU A 178 51.36 9.40 30.41
C GLU A 178 51.78 9.75 28.97
N GLU A 179 52.27 10.96 28.79
CA GLU A 179 53.24 11.31 27.77
C GLU A 179 54.63 10.69 28.10
N PRO A 180 55.54 10.44 27.15
CA PRO A 180 56.33 11.55 26.63
C PRO A 180 56.90 11.47 25.19
N ALA A 181 56.99 12.63 24.59
CA ALA A 181 58.19 13.21 23.93
C ALA A 181 58.80 12.66 22.61
N VAL A 182 58.82 13.58 21.64
CA VAL A 182 59.97 14.04 20.81
C VAL A 182 60.39 13.23 19.59
N ALA A 183 60.28 13.78 18.39
CA ALA A 183 61.32 14.33 17.50
C ALA A 183 60.82 14.43 16.08
N THR A 184 60.66 15.64 15.59
CA THR A 184 61.46 16.35 14.57
C THR A 184 61.83 15.52 13.30
N THR A 185 61.31 15.86 12.14
CA THR A 185 62.09 16.39 11.01
C THR A 185 61.21 16.55 9.75
N LEU A 186 61.03 17.80 9.29
CA LEU A 186 60.78 18.17 7.92
C LEU A 186 62.07 18.04 7.11
N PRO A 187 62.05 17.85 5.79
CA PRO A 187 62.05 19.02 4.91
C PRO A 187 61.20 18.91 3.63
N SER A 188 60.71 20.05 3.17
CA SER A 188 60.36 20.37 1.79
C SER A 188 61.64 20.63 0.98
N PRO A 189 61.62 21.07 -0.26
CA PRO A 189 60.79 20.83 -1.48
C PRO A 189 61.60 20.49 -2.71
N THR A 190 60.99 19.98 -3.73
CA THR A 190 61.30 20.41 -5.10
C THR A 190 60.08 20.13 -5.99
#